data_8ef3a86a7e2f76e88c1ba8ba2cfe073e
#
_entry.id   8ef3a86a7e2f76e88c1ba8ba2cfe073e
#
_cell.length_a   1.000
_cell.length_b   1.000
_cell.length_c   1.000
_cell.angle_alpha   90.00
_cell.angle_beta   90.00
_cell.angle_gamma   90.00
#
_symmetry.space_group_name_H-M   'P 1'
#
loop_
_entity.id
_entity.type
_entity.pdbx_description
1 polymer ?
#
loop_
_entity_poly.entity_id
_entity_poly.type
_entity_poly.pdbx_seq_one_letter_code
_entity_poly.pdbx_strand_id
1 'polypeptide(L)'
;GGWMYIGPQGIVHGTTITVMNAARKRFTAGRTDTRGMLFVSSGLGGMSGAQPKAGNISGVVSVVAEINPKAAQKRHEQGWVDELHEALDELIPRIRQAVKAKEVVSMAYVGNVVDLWERLAAEEIPVDLGSDQTSLHNPWAGGYYPVGLSYEASNKMMAEEPGRFRECVQESLRRQVDAINKLTDRGMYFFDYGNAFLLEASRAGAAVTGEGGRFRYPSYVQDIMGPMFFDYGFGPFRW
;
A
#
# COMPACT_ATOMS: atom_id res chain seq x y z
N GLY A 1 12.45 30.39 3.31
CA GLY A 1 12.53 29.06 2.82
C GLY A 1 12.77 28.11 3.99
N GLY A 2 11.70 27.46 4.41
CA GLY A 2 11.82 26.57 5.53
C GLY A 2 12.67 25.36 5.17
N TRP A 3 13.77 25.22 5.78
CA TRP A 3 14.50 23.99 5.92
C TRP A 3 13.72 23.05 6.80
N MET A 4 12.58 22.62 6.34
CA MET A 4 11.88 21.57 7.02
C MET A 4 12.49 20.27 6.57
N TYR A 5 13.41 19.75 7.36
CA TYR A 5 13.88 18.40 7.23
C TYR A 5 12.69 17.45 7.47
N ILE A 6 12.14 16.95 6.37
CA ILE A 6 11.18 15.85 6.40
C ILE A 6 12.01 14.58 6.42
N GLY A 7 12.53 14.25 7.60
CA GLY A 7 13.23 13.00 7.81
C GLY A 7 12.26 11.85 8.07
N PRO A 8 12.77 10.70 8.45
CA PRO A 8 11.95 9.52 8.78
C PRO A 8 10.80 9.81 9.75
N GLN A 9 11.01 10.70 10.71
CA GLN A 9 9.98 11.09 11.68
C GLN A 9 8.79 11.80 11.03
N GLY A 10 9.02 12.69 10.06
CA GLY A 10 7.96 13.39 9.35
C GLY A 10 7.13 12.47 8.47
N ILE A 11 7.81 11.52 7.80
CA ILE A 11 7.17 10.51 6.95
C ILE A 11 6.33 9.56 7.80
N VAL A 12 6.85 9.06 8.91
CA VAL A 12 6.11 8.20 9.85
C VAL A 12 4.90 8.94 10.41
N HIS A 13 5.06 10.21 10.81
CA HIS A 13 3.96 11.02 11.32
C HIS A 13 2.84 11.19 10.28
N GLY A 14 3.18 11.60 9.05
CA GLY A 14 2.20 11.77 7.97
C GLY A 14 1.48 10.46 7.62
N THR A 15 2.21 9.35 7.54
CA THR A 15 1.62 8.03 7.27
C THR A 15 0.73 7.57 8.41
N THR A 16 1.13 7.79 9.67
CA THR A 16 0.32 7.46 10.85
C THR A 16 -1.02 8.20 10.82
N ILE A 17 -0.99 9.51 10.59
CA ILE A 17 -2.21 10.33 10.50
C ILE A 17 -3.10 9.83 9.36
N THR A 18 -2.52 9.48 8.21
CA THR A 18 -3.27 8.96 7.06
C THR A 18 -3.95 7.63 7.39
N VAL A 19 -3.22 6.68 7.96
CA VAL A 19 -3.77 5.36 8.34
C VAL A 19 -4.86 5.51 9.40
N MET A 20 -4.66 6.33 10.42
CA MET A 20 -5.65 6.56 11.47
C MET A 20 -6.93 7.21 10.93
N ASN A 21 -6.83 8.17 10.02
CA ASN A 21 -8.02 8.80 9.43
C ASN A 21 -8.72 7.89 8.43
N ALA A 22 -7.98 7.08 7.65
CA ALA A 22 -8.56 6.03 6.84
C ALA A 22 -9.34 5.02 7.72
N ALA A 23 -8.76 4.61 8.85
CA ALA A 23 -9.42 3.72 9.80
C ALA A 23 -10.72 4.33 10.37
N ARG A 24 -10.73 5.62 10.72
CA ARG A 24 -11.93 6.31 11.19
C ARG A 24 -13.08 6.27 10.20
N LYS A 25 -12.81 6.28 8.91
CA LYS A 25 -13.84 6.12 7.86
C LYS A 25 -14.48 4.73 7.86
N ARG A 26 -13.82 3.75 8.47
CA ARG A 26 -14.30 2.37 8.62
C ARG A 26 -14.93 2.11 9.99
N PHE A 27 -14.90 3.05 10.91
CA PHE A 27 -15.55 2.89 12.19
C PHE A 27 -17.07 2.86 12.00
N THR A 28 -17.68 1.77 12.43
CA THR A 28 -19.13 1.61 12.56
C THR A 28 -19.54 1.97 13.98
N ALA A 29 -20.85 2.10 14.22
CA ALA A 29 -21.39 2.37 15.56
C ALA A 29 -20.81 1.37 16.58
N GLY A 30 -20.11 1.89 17.61
CA GLY A 30 -19.49 1.09 18.67
C GLY A 30 -18.03 0.68 18.44
N ARG A 31 -17.46 0.89 17.26
CA ARG A 31 -16.02 0.68 17.05
C ARG A 31 -15.26 1.99 17.19
N THR A 32 -14.37 2.06 18.16
CA THR A 32 -13.57 3.26 18.46
C THR A 32 -12.07 3.00 18.41
N ASP A 33 -11.67 1.75 18.12
CA ASP A 33 -10.26 1.37 18.09
C ASP A 33 -9.90 0.63 16.78
N THR A 34 -8.62 0.64 16.46
CA THR A 34 -8.05 0.10 15.21
C THR A 34 -7.58 -1.35 15.34
N ARG A 35 -7.56 -1.92 16.55
CA ARG A 35 -7.04 -3.26 16.78
C ARG A 35 -7.83 -4.32 16.02
N GLY A 36 -7.08 -5.21 15.37
CA GLY A 36 -7.65 -6.23 14.51
C GLY A 36 -8.09 -5.72 13.13
N MET A 37 -7.87 -4.42 12.81
CA MET A 37 -7.95 -3.96 11.42
C MET A 37 -6.72 -4.40 10.64
N LEU A 38 -6.93 -4.83 9.42
CA LEU A 38 -5.87 -5.19 8.47
C LEU A 38 -5.65 -4.06 7.46
N PHE A 39 -4.43 -3.51 7.47
CA PHE A 39 -3.94 -2.56 6.47
C PHE A 39 -2.95 -3.25 5.54
N VAL A 40 -3.19 -3.18 4.24
CA VAL A 40 -2.33 -3.77 3.21
C VAL A 40 -1.85 -2.70 2.23
N SER A 41 -0.56 -2.71 1.95
CA SER A 41 0.06 -1.76 1.02
C SER A 41 1.32 -2.34 0.38
N SER A 42 2.09 -1.51 -0.31
CA SER A 42 3.31 -1.91 -1.02
C SER A 42 4.40 -0.84 -0.92
N GLY A 43 5.63 -1.31 -1.09
CA GLY A 43 6.83 -0.50 -1.07
C GLY A 43 7.44 -0.35 0.32
N LEU A 44 8.74 -0.62 0.43
CA LEU A 44 9.56 -0.42 1.63
C LEU A 44 10.80 0.46 1.33
N GLY A 45 10.70 1.28 0.31
CA GLY A 45 11.73 2.22 -0.09
C GLY A 45 11.92 3.38 0.88
N GLY A 46 12.41 4.52 0.36
CA GLY A 46 12.74 5.71 1.17
C GLY A 46 11.52 6.27 1.90
N MET A 47 10.44 6.53 1.16
CA MET A 47 9.19 7.09 1.69
C MET A 47 8.26 6.00 2.20
N SER A 48 7.98 5.01 1.38
CA SER A 48 7.04 3.92 1.66
C SER A 48 7.46 3.04 2.85
N GLY A 49 8.74 2.96 3.15
CA GLY A 49 9.26 2.22 4.31
C GLY A 49 8.73 2.69 5.67
N ALA A 50 8.08 3.85 5.74
CA ALA A 50 7.42 4.34 6.95
C ALA A 50 6.10 3.60 7.28
N GLN A 51 5.50 2.94 6.31
CA GLN A 51 4.17 2.32 6.45
C GLN A 51 4.07 1.29 7.58
N PRO A 52 5.00 0.33 7.72
CA PRO A 52 4.92 -0.65 8.79
C PRO A 52 4.99 0.01 10.18
N LYS A 53 5.91 0.95 10.36
CA LYS A 53 6.05 1.69 11.62
C LYS A 53 4.80 2.51 11.94
N ALA A 54 4.24 3.16 10.94
CA ALA A 54 2.99 3.91 11.07
C ALA A 54 1.81 2.98 11.39
N GLY A 55 1.78 1.77 10.82
CA GLY A 55 0.79 0.73 11.13
C GLY A 55 0.85 0.33 12.61
N ASN A 56 2.05 0.09 13.14
CA ASN A 56 2.25 -0.24 14.55
C ASN A 56 1.78 0.91 15.46
N ILE A 57 2.15 2.15 15.15
CA ILE A 57 1.70 3.32 15.93
C ILE A 57 0.17 3.48 15.87
N SER A 58 -0.42 3.19 14.72
CA SER A 58 -1.88 3.26 14.52
C SER A 58 -2.64 2.09 15.16
N GLY A 59 -1.95 1.06 15.66
CA GLY A 59 -2.56 -0.08 16.33
C GLY A 59 -3.21 -1.10 15.39
N VAL A 60 -2.80 -1.15 14.11
CA VAL A 60 -3.34 -2.09 13.12
C VAL A 60 -2.39 -3.28 12.90
N VAL A 61 -2.92 -4.37 12.32
CA VAL A 61 -2.10 -5.36 11.63
C VAL A 61 -1.75 -4.79 10.27
N SER A 62 -0.48 -4.62 9.94
CA SER A 62 -0.06 -4.10 8.64
C SER A 62 0.75 -5.12 7.85
N VAL A 63 0.47 -5.20 6.55
CA VAL A 63 1.20 -6.04 5.60
C VAL A 63 1.65 -5.19 4.44
N VAL A 64 2.94 -5.17 4.17
CA VAL A 64 3.53 -4.37 3.09
C VAL A 64 4.38 -5.26 2.19
N ALA A 65 4.02 -5.32 0.90
CA ALA A 65 4.80 -6.05 -0.09
C ALA A 65 6.01 -5.25 -0.57
N GLU A 66 7.15 -5.91 -0.71
CA GLU A 66 8.38 -5.34 -1.27
C GLU A 66 9.10 -6.39 -2.11
N ILE A 67 9.29 -6.10 -3.39
CA ILE A 67 9.96 -7.01 -4.32
C ILE A 67 11.49 -7.04 -4.14
N ASN A 68 12.07 -5.96 -3.61
CA ASN A 68 13.50 -5.88 -3.34
C ASN A 68 13.82 -6.43 -1.94
N PRO A 69 14.43 -7.63 -1.84
CA PRO A 69 14.68 -8.25 -0.53
C PRO A 69 15.61 -7.42 0.34
N LYS A 70 16.55 -6.67 -0.26
CA LYS A 70 17.44 -5.80 0.51
C LYS A 70 16.72 -4.62 1.15
N ALA A 71 15.69 -4.09 0.49
CA ALA A 71 14.87 -3.02 1.07
C ALA A 71 14.03 -3.54 2.25
N ALA A 72 13.41 -4.70 2.11
CA ALA A 72 12.65 -5.34 3.18
C ALA A 72 13.53 -5.67 4.39
N GLN A 73 14.67 -6.33 4.15
CA GLN A 73 15.66 -6.66 5.18
C GLN A 73 16.14 -5.42 5.95
N LYS A 74 16.48 -4.35 5.23
CA LYS A 74 16.90 -3.09 5.83
C LYS A 74 15.87 -2.52 6.79
N ARG A 75 14.57 -2.57 6.43
CA ARG A 75 13.50 -2.06 7.30
C ARG A 75 13.29 -2.93 8.53
N HIS A 76 13.48 -4.22 8.41
CA HIS A 76 13.44 -5.14 9.53
C HIS A 76 14.61 -4.89 10.50
N GLU A 77 15.84 -4.80 10.01
CA GLU A 77 17.03 -4.49 10.82
C GLU A 77 16.92 -3.12 11.54
N GLN A 78 16.23 -2.16 10.94
CA GLN A 78 15.94 -0.86 11.55
C GLN A 78 14.82 -0.91 12.61
N GLY A 79 14.16 -2.05 12.82
CA GLY A 79 13.01 -2.18 13.71
C GLY A 79 11.76 -1.43 13.23
N TRP A 80 11.60 -1.30 11.90
CA TRP A 80 10.42 -0.68 11.29
C TRP A 80 9.40 -1.70 10.82
N VAL A 81 9.86 -2.92 10.54
CA VAL A 81 9.07 -4.11 10.24
C VAL A 81 9.36 -5.16 11.28
N ASP A 82 8.33 -5.76 11.86
CA ASP A 82 8.48 -6.76 12.91
C ASP A 82 8.79 -8.14 12.35
N GLU A 83 8.16 -8.53 11.24
CA GLU A 83 8.27 -9.85 10.65
C GLU A 83 8.54 -9.79 9.14
N LEU A 84 9.38 -10.71 8.62
CA LEU A 84 9.62 -10.92 7.19
C LEU A 84 9.05 -12.27 6.76
N HIS A 85 8.33 -12.29 5.64
CA HIS A 85 7.76 -13.50 5.04
C HIS A 85 8.07 -13.54 3.55
N GLU A 86 8.63 -14.65 3.08
CA GLU A 86 8.92 -14.89 1.66
C GLU A 86 7.84 -15.74 0.98
N ALA A 87 7.05 -16.49 1.77
CA ALA A 87 6.01 -17.37 1.27
C ALA A 87 4.61 -16.90 1.71
N LEU A 88 3.70 -16.76 0.75
CA LEU A 88 2.29 -16.43 1.03
C LEU A 88 1.60 -17.53 1.85
N ASP A 89 2.01 -18.78 1.70
CA ASP A 89 1.46 -19.92 2.47
C ASP A 89 1.76 -19.82 3.97
N GLU A 90 2.81 -19.12 4.36
CA GLU A 90 3.14 -18.81 5.76
C GLU A 90 2.50 -17.49 6.20
N LEU A 91 2.52 -16.49 5.36
CA LEU A 91 2.01 -15.16 5.65
C LEU A 91 0.49 -15.16 5.88
N ILE A 92 -0.29 -15.83 5.04
CA ILE A 92 -1.76 -15.80 5.14
C ILE A 92 -2.29 -16.36 6.46
N PRO A 93 -1.85 -17.54 6.94
CA PRO A 93 -2.22 -18.01 8.27
C PRO A 93 -1.78 -17.05 9.38
N ARG A 94 -0.61 -16.44 9.26
CA ARG A 94 -0.10 -15.47 10.24
C ARG A 94 -0.96 -14.21 10.30
N ILE A 95 -1.40 -13.68 9.13
CA ILE A 95 -2.36 -12.57 9.06
C ILE A 95 -3.65 -12.92 9.81
N ARG A 96 -4.24 -14.09 9.51
CA ARG A 96 -5.48 -14.54 10.18
C ARG A 96 -5.34 -14.60 11.69
N GLN A 97 -4.20 -15.12 12.16
CA GLN A 97 -3.89 -15.21 13.58
C GLN A 97 -3.80 -13.81 14.21
N ALA A 98 -3.02 -12.90 13.61
CA ALA A 98 -2.80 -11.55 14.11
C ALA A 98 -4.11 -10.75 14.18
N VAL A 99 -4.92 -10.81 13.13
CA VAL A 99 -6.24 -10.13 13.09
C VAL A 99 -7.17 -10.68 14.17
N LYS A 100 -7.25 -12.00 14.31
CA LYS A 100 -8.08 -12.66 15.33
C LYS A 100 -7.64 -12.30 16.76
N ALA A 101 -6.34 -12.27 16.99
CA ALA A 101 -5.75 -11.94 18.30
C ALA A 101 -5.71 -10.42 18.56
N LYS A 102 -6.09 -9.60 17.57
CA LYS A 102 -6.02 -8.13 17.62
C LYS A 102 -4.61 -7.63 17.96
N GLU A 103 -3.61 -8.29 17.39
CA GLU A 103 -2.22 -7.91 17.57
C GLU A 103 -1.94 -6.55 16.92
N VAL A 104 -0.86 -5.92 17.37
CA VAL A 104 -0.24 -4.78 16.71
C VAL A 104 1.08 -5.26 16.16
N VAL A 105 1.11 -5.55 14.87
CA VAL A 105 2.27 -6.15 14.21
C VAL A 105 2.37 -5.70 12.77
N SER A 106 3.59 -5.52 12.30
CA SER A 106 3.90 -5.22 10.91
C SER A 106 4.65 -6.37 10.25
N MET A 107 4.18 -6.77 9.09
CA MET A 107 4.73 -7.87 8.30
C MET A 107 5.15 -7.35 6.93
N ALA A 108 6.34 -7.71 6.47
CA ALA A 108 6.74 -7.52 5.09
C ALA A 108 6.57 -8.83 4.31
N TYR A 109 5.90 -8.75 3.18
CA TYR A 109 5.94 -9.80 2.16
C TYR A 109 7.08 -9.49 1.20
N VAL A 110 8.11 -10.34 1.19
CA VAL A 110 9.24 -10.22 0.26
C VAL A 110 8.83 -10.85 -1.07
N GLY A 111 8.15 -10.07 -1.89
CA GLY A 111 7.59 -10.54 -3.14
C GLY A 111 6.78 -9.47 -3.85
N ASN A 112 6.14 -9.85 -4.94
CA ASN A 112 5.36 -8.92 -5.75
C ASN A 112 4.01 -8.60 -5.09
N VAL A 113 3.64 -7.33 -5.10
CA VAL A 113 2.39 -6.85 -4.50
C VAL A 113 1.15 -7.44 -5.17
N VAL A 114 1.22 -7.75 -6.46
CA VAL A 114 0.09 -8.36 -7.20
C VAL A 114 -0.21 -9.75 -6.66
N ASP A 115 0.83 -10.57 -6.41
CA ASP A 115 0.67 -11.91 -5.82
C ASP A 115 -0.02 -11.83 -4.45
N LEU A 116 0.35 -10.83 -3.64
CA LEU A 116 -0.29 -10.59 -2.33
C LEU A 116 -1.79 -10.23 -2.49
N TRP A 117 -2.11 -9.25 -3.35
CA TRP A 117 -3.49 -8.84 -3.56
C TRP A 117 -4.37 -9.95 -4.13
N GLU A 118 -3.86 -10.68 -5.12
CA GLU A 118 -4.58 -11.82 -5.72
C GLU A 118 -4.83 -12.93 -4.68
N ARG A 119 -3.84 -13.24 -3.84
CA ARG A 119 -3.98 -14.24 -2.78
C ARG A 119 -5.00 -13.83 -1.72
N LEU A 120 -4.96 -12.58 -1.26
CA LEU A 120 -5.94 -12.05 -0.32
C LEU A 120 -7.37 -12.09 -0.90
N ALA A 121 -7.53 -11.75 -2.18
CA ALA A 121 -8.82 -11.78 -2.86
C ALA A 121 -9.33 -13.22 -3.07
N ALA A 122 -8.47 -14.16 -3.43
CA ALA A 122 -8.81 -15.56 -3.66
C ALA A 122 -9.22 -16.29 -2.37
N GLU A 123 -8.54 -16.00 -1.25
CA GLU A 123 -8.85 -16.58 0.05
C GLU A 123 -9.88 -15.78 0.85
N GLU A 124 -10.48 -14.76 0.25
CA GLU A 124 -11.52 -13.94 0.86
C GLU A 124 -11.12 -13.33 2.21
N ILE A 125 -9.83 -12.97 2.34
CA ILE A 125 -9.34 -12.33 3.56
C ILE A 125 -10.00 -10.95 3.71
N PRO A 126 -10.68 -10.65 4.81
CA PRO A 126 -11.23 -9.33 5.04
C PRO A 126 -10.10 -8.32 5.27
N VAL A 127 -9.89 -7.45 4.30
CA VAL A 127 -8.97 -6.32 4.39
C VAL A 127 -9.77 -5.06 4.70
N ASP A 128 -9.40 -4.34 5.75
CA ASP A 128 -10.09 -3.10 6.12
C ASP A 128 -9.60 -1.90 5.31
N LEU A 129 -8.29 -1.76 5.18
CA LEU A 129 -7.63 -0.63 4.53
C LEU A 129 -6.65 -1.12 3.48
N GLY A 130 -6.67 -0.50 2.32
CA GLY A 130 -5.73 -0.77 1.24
C GLY A 130 -5.14 0.51 0.65
N SER A 131 -3.87 0.44 0.25
CA SER A 131 -3.20 1.49 -0.49
C SER A 131 -2.06 0.91 -1.34
N ASP A 132 -1.42 1.75 -2.14
CA ASP A 132 -0.19 1.43 -2.86
C ASP A 132 0.78 2.60 -2.76
N GLN A 133 2.03 2.31 -2.39
CA GLN A 133 3.11 3.32 -2.34
C GLN A 133 4.33 2.94 -3.19
N THR A 134 4.14 2.11 -4.21
CA THR A 134 5.14 1.96 -5.28
C THR A 134 5.31 3.29 -6.03
N SER A 135 6.48 3.52 -6.63
CA SER A 135 6.78 4.80 -7.27
C SER A 135 6.23 4.90 -8.70
N LEU A 136 4.90 4.82 -8.85
CA LEU A 136 4.23 4.82 -10.15
C LEU A 136 4.27 6.17 -10.90
N HIS A 137 4.80 7.23 -10.30
CA HIS A 137 5.20 8.44 -11.04
C HIS A 137 6.45 8.20 -11.90
N ASN A 138 7.17 7.09 -11.70
CA ASN A 138 8.30 6.66 -12.51
C ASN A 138 8.31 5.13 -12.74
N PRO A 139 7.24 4.56 -13.33
CA PRO A 139 7.06 3.11 -13.41
C PRO A 139 8.09 2.41 -14.29
N TRP A 140 8.67 3.13 -15.26
CA TRP A 140 9.55 2.57 -16.29
C TRP A 140 11.03 2.53 -15.88
N ALA A 141 11.38 3.06 -14.74
CA ALA A 141 12.75 3.13 -14.21
C ALA A 141 12.83 2.61 -12.76
N GLY A 142 12.20 1.47 -12.50
CA GLY A 142 12.27 0.79 -11.21
C GLY A 142 11.28 1.31 -10.16
N GLY A 143 10.28 2.08 -10.58
CA GLY A 143 9.21 2.54 -9.69
C GLY A 143 8.14 1.49 -9.42
N TYR A 144 7.97 0.53 -10.34
CA TYR A 144 7.04 -0.58 -10.24
C TYR A 144 7.62 -1.82 -10.91
N TYR A 145 7.38 -2.99 -10.37
CA TYR A 145 7.92 -4.25 -10.84
C TYR A 145 6.81 -5.22 -11.27
N PRO A 146 6.90 -5.80 -12.48
CA PRO A 146 5.87 -6.69 -12.99
C PRO A 146 5.82 -8.01 -12.22
N VAL A 147 4.61 -8.55 -12.08
CA VAL A 147 4.37 -9.86 -11.47
C VAL A 147 4.93 -11.00 -12.35
N GLY A 148 5.32 -12.09 -11.69
CA GLY A 148 5.87 -13.26 -12.37
C GLY A 148 7.36 -13.17 -12.72
N LEU A 149 8.03 -12.07 -12.33
CA LEU A 149 9.48 -11.88 -12.50
C LEU A 149 10.14 -11.61 -11.15
N SER A 150 11.35 -12.14 -10.97
CA SER A 150 12.16 -11.73 -9.81
C SER A 150 12.62 -10.27 -9.95
N TYR A 151 13.11 -9.70 -8.84
CA TYR A 151 13.69 -8.36 -8.84
C TYR A 151 14.82 -8.21 -9.86
N GLU A 152 15.73 -9.20 -9.95
CA GLU A 152 16.86 -9.22 -10.88
C GLU A 152 16.41 -9.38 -12.32
N ALA A 153 15.47 -10.31 -12.59
CA ALA A 153 14.92 -10.53 -13.93
C ALA A 153 14.18 -9.29 -14.44
N SER A 154 13.45 -8.61 -13.57
CA SER A 154 12.78 -7.36 -13.90
C SER A 154 13.76 -6.24 -14.25
N ASN A 155 14.83 -6.06 -13.48
CA ASN A 155 15.87 -5.07 -13.77
C ASN A 155 16.58 -5.36 -15.09
N LYS A 156 16.85 -6.62 -15.38
CA LYS A 156 17.43 -7.05 -16.67
C LYS A 156 16.48 -6.73 -17.83
N MET A 157 15.22 -7.13 -17.72
CA MET A 157 14.22 -6.84 -18.76
C MET A 157 14.03 -5.34 -18.98
N MET A 158 14.02 -4.55 -17.91
CA MET A 158 13.90 -3.08 -17.98
C MET A 158 15.04 -2.47 -18.80
N ALA A 159 16.26 -2.99 -18.66
CA ALA A 159 17.45 -2.50 -19.37
C ALA A 159 17.52 -2.99 -20.81
N GLU A 160 17.23 -4.27 -21.06
CA GLU A 160 17.43 -4.91 -22.34
C GLU A 160 16.19 -4.90 -23.26
N GLU A 161 14.99 -4.94 -22.68
CA GLU A 161 13.71 -5.07 -23.39
C GLU A 161 12.66 -4.05 -22.84
N PRO A 162 12.91 -2.73 -22.86
CA PRO A 162 12.06 -1.75 -22.17
C PRO A 162 10.60 -1.73 -22.68
N GLY A 163 10.37 -2.06 -23.94
CA GLY A 163 9.01 -2.20 -24.49
C GLY A 163 8.23 -3.34 -23.83
N ARG A 164 8.85 -4.51 -23.75
CA ARG A 164 8.27 -5.68 -23.08
C ARG A 164 8.09 -5.47 -21.59
N PHE A 165 9.07 -4.83 -20.93
CA PHE A 165 8.94 -4.46 -19.53
C PHE A 165 7.69 -3.60 -19.29
N ARG A 166 7.43 -2.62 -20.15
CA ARG A 166 6.23 -1.78 -20.08
C ARG A 166 4.95 -2.58 -20.20
N GLU A 167 4.87 -3.49 -21.16
CA GLU A 167 3.70 -4.37 -21.34
C GLU A 167 3.44 -5.23 -20.10
N CYS A 168 4.49 -5.81 -19.51
CA CYS A 168 4.40 -6.59 -18.28
C CYS A 168 3.93 -5.75 -17.07
N VAL A 169 4.41 -4.52 -16.95
CA VAL A 169 3.95 -3.58 -15.91
C VAL A 169 2.47 -3.25 -16.08
N GLN A 170 2.04 -2.95 -17.32
CA GLN A 170 0.62 -2.64 -17.58
C GLN A 170 -0.29 -3.83 -17.31
N GLU A 171 0.13 -5.05 -17.67
CA GLU A 171 -0.61 -6.27 -17.32
C GLU A 171 -0.70 -6.46 -15.80
N SER A 172 0.40 -6.23 -15.09
CA SER A 172 0.45 -6.34 -13.64
C SER A 172 -0.48 -5.33 -12.96
N LEU A 173 -0.56 -4.10 -13.46
CA LEU A 173 -1.48 -3.09 -12.97
C LEU A 173 -2.94 -3.49 -13.18
N ARG A 174 -3.30 -4.08 -14.32
CA ARG A 174 -4.65 -4.61 -14.57
C ARG A 174 -5.00 -5.69 -13.55
N ARG A 175 -4.13 -6.67 -13.35
CA ARG A 175 -4.31 -7.74 -12.37
C ARG A 175 -4.42 -7.22 -10.94
N GLN A 176 -3.56 -6.28 -10.56
CA GLN A 176 -3.61 -5.65 -9.24
C GLN A 176 -4.96 -4.96 -8.99
N VAL A 177 -5.43 -4.18 -9.97
CA VAL A 177 -6.72 -3.50 -9.87
C VAL A 177 -7.89 -4.50 -9.80
N ASP A 178 -7.86 -5.58 -10.55
CA ASP A 178 -8.90 -6.61 -10.50
C ASP A 178 -8.99 -7.25 -9.10
N ALA A 179 -7.86 -7.53 -8.47
CA ALA A 179 -7.83 -8.03 -7.10
C ALA A 179 -8.32 -6.98 -6.08
N ILE A 180 -7.88 -5.74 -6.21
CA ILE A 180 -8.33 -4.62 -5.37
C ILE A 180 -9.84 -4.40 -5.52
N ASN A 181 -10.36 -4.46 -6.76
CA ASN A 181 -11.80 -4.33 -7.01
C ASN A 181 -12.61 -5.40 -6.26
N LYS A 182 -12.18 -6.66 -6.30
CA LYS A 182 -12.84 -7.76 -5.55
C LYS A 182 -12.86 -7.51 -4.05
N LEU A 183 -11.77 -6.99 -3.49
CA LEU A 183 -11.67 -6.69 -2.06
C LEU A 183 -12.50 -5.46 -1.68
N THR A 184 -12.54 -4.43 -2.52
CA THR A 184 -13.37 -3.23 -2.27
C THR A 184 -14.86 -3.53 -2.38
N ASP A 185 -15.27 -4.43 -3.29
CA ASP A 185 -16.66 -4.90 -3.37
C ASP A 185 -17.09 -5.66 -2.10
N ARG A 186 -16.14 -6.21 -1.35
CA ARG A 186 -16.33 -6.84 -0.04
C ARG A 186 -16.16 -5.88 1.13
N GLY A 187 -15.90 -4.60 0.86
CA GLY A 187 -15.88 -3.54 1.86
C GLY A 187 -14.52 -2.99 2.25
N MET A 188 -13.42 -3.35 1.60
CA MET A 188 -12.14 -2.69 1.81
C MET A 188 -12.22 -1.21 1.41
N TYR A 189 -11.68 -0.33 2.24
CA TYR A 189 -11.44 1.06 1.88
C TYR A 189 -10.05 1.18 1.24
N PHE A 190 -10.02 1.38 -0.09
CA PHE A 190 -8.79 1.60 -0.82
C PHE A 190 -8.62 3.09 -1.16
N PHE A 191 -7.42 3.63 -1.01
CA PHE A 191 -7.09 5.01 -1.37
C PHE A 191 -5.74 5.09 -2.09
N ASP A 192 -5.67 5.94 -3.10
CA ASP A 192 -4.40 6.29 -3.75
C ASP A 192 -3.61 7.22 -2.83
N TYR A 193 -2.38 6.85 -2.53
CA TYR A 193 -1.50 7.64 -1.66
C TYR A 193 -0.82 8.82 -2.37
N GLY A 194 -1.18 9.10 -3.63
CA GLY A 194 -0.63 10.20 -4.41
C GLY A 194 0.65 9.85 -5.17
N ASN A 195 0.89 8.57 -5.41
CA ASN A 195 2.03 8.04 -6.17
C ASN A 195 1.74 7.74 -7.64
N ALA A 196 0.64 8.24 -8.16
CA ALA A 196 0.14 8.04 -9.52
C ALA A 196 -0.44 6.64 -9.82
N PHE A 197 -0.81 5.85 -8.79
CA PHE A 197 -1.39 4.53 -8.99
C PHE A 197 -2.63 4.56 -9.90
N LEU A 198 -3.62 5.39 -9.56
CA LEU A 198 -4.86 5.49 -10.34
C LEU A 198 -4.61 5.97 -11.78
N LEU A 199 -3.68 6.89 -11.97
CA LEU A 199 -3.33 7.41 -13.29
C LEU A 199 -2.69 6.31 -14.17
N GLU A 200 -1.69 5.61 -13.66
CA GLU A 200 -0.99 4.57 -14.43
C GLU A 200 -1.87 3.33 -14.62
N ALA A 201 -2.69 2.97 -13.65
CA ALA A 201 -3.70 1.92 -13.80
C ALA A 201 -4.73 2.26 -14.89
N SER A 202 -5.21 3.50 -14.93
CA SER A 202 -6.09 3.98 -16.00
C SER A 202 -5.41 3.93 -17.37
N ARG A 203 -4.16 4.37 -17.47
CA ARG A 203 -3.36 4.28 -18.69
C ARG A 203 -3.10 2.85 -19.16
N ALA A 204 -3.02 1.92 -18.23
CA ALA A 204 -2.93 0.49 -18.50
C ALA A 204 -4.27 -0.14 -18.94
N GLY A 205 -5.37 0.60 -18.92
CA GLY A 205 -6.70 0.11 -19.23
C GLY A 205 -7.35 -0.71 -18.11
N ALA A 206 -6.88 -0.55 -16.87
CA ALA A 206 -7.47 -1.21 -15.72
C ALA A 206 -8.82 -0.58 -15.33
N ALA A 207 -9.71 -1.36 -14.68
CA ALA A 207 -11.05 -0.95 -14.30
C ALA A 207 -11.06 -0.05 -13.05
N VAL A 208 -10.38 1.11 -13.14
CA VAL A 208 -10.29 2.12 -12.06
C VAL A 208 -11.23 3.31 -12.26
N THR A 209 -11.92 3.38 -13.40
CA THR A 209 -12.83 4.47 -13.71
C THR A 209 -14.26 4.03 -13.46
N GLY A 210 -15.00 4.80 -12.68
CA GLY A 210 -16.42 4.60 -12.39
C GLY A 210 -17.31 5.50 -13.25
N GLU A 211 -18.56 5.67 -12.80
CA GLU A 211 -19.54 6.50 -13.48
C GLU A 211 -19.10 7.96 -13.65
N GLY A 212 -19.36 8.54 -14.80
CA GLY A 212 -19.00 9.93 -15.13
C GLY A 212 -17.50 10.17 -15.31
N GLY A 213 -16.68 9.12 -15.53
CA GLY A 213 -15.24 9.24 -15.77
C GLY A 213 -14.41 9.55 -14.53
N ARG A 214 -15.00 9.51 -13.36
CA ARG A 214 -14.27 9.68 -12.09
C ARG A 214 -13.56 8.40 -11.71
N PHE A 215 -12.45 8.51 -10.96
CA PHE A 215 -11.81 7.34 -10.38
C PHE A 215 -12.74 6.64 -9.36
N ARG A 216 -12.67 5.32 -9.38
CA ARG A 216 -13.42 4.46 -8.45
C ARG A 216 -12.98 4.63 -6.99
N TYR A 217 -11.70 4.93 -6.79
CA TYR A 217 -11.11 5.10 -5.47
C TYR A 217 -10.75 6.55 -5.22
N PRO A 218 -10.85 7.03 -3.97
CA PRO A 218 -10.40 8.35 -3.61
C PRO A 218 -8.87 8.45 -3.59
N SER A 219 -8.37 9.66 -3.75
CA SER A 219 -7.02 10.02 -3.35
C SER A 219 -7.01 10.41 -1.87
N TYR A 220 -5.93 10.07 -1.15
CA TYR A 220 -5.76 10.48 0.24
C TYR A 220 -5.84 12.00 0.42
N VAL A 221 -5.40 12.77 -0.58
CA VAL A 221 -5.47 14.23 -0.56
C VAL A 221 -6.91 14.71 -0.48
N GLN A 222 -7.80 14.16 -1.31
CA GLN A 222 -9.19 14.58 -1.38
C GLN A 222 -10.02 14.08 -0.21
N ASP A 223 -9.79 12.84 0.21
CA ASP A 223 -10.69 12.14 1.11
C ASP A 223 -10.21 12.10 2.56
N ILE A 224 -8.92 12.25 2.79
CA ILE A 224 -8.31 12.24 4.13
C ILE A 224 -7.73 13.60 4.47
N MET A 225 -6.80 14.11 3.67
CA MET A 225 -6.09 15.36 3.97
C MET A 225 -6.96 16.60 3.81
N GLY A 226 -7.79 16.65 2.77
CA GLY A 226 -8.70 17.76 2.52
C GLY A 226 -9.65 18.02 3.69
N PRO A 227 -10.43 17.03 4.14
CA PRO A 227 -11.28 17.19 5.32
C PRO A 227 -10.51 17.57 6.58
N MET A 228 -9.35 16.97 6.84
CA MET A 228 -8.54 17.34 8.00
C MET A 228 -8.13 18.80 7.98
N PHE A 229 -7.76 19.31 6.79
CA PHE A 229 -7.28 20.65 6.62
C PHE A 229 -8.41 21.68 6.66
N PHE A 230 -9.48 21.44 5.88
CA PHE A 230 -10.55 22.42 5.68
C PHE A 230 -11.68 22.29 6.69
N ASP A 231 -12.04 21.08 7.09
CA ASP A 231 -13.20 20.86 7.97
C ASP A 231 -12.81 20.91 9.44
N TYR A 232 -11.62 20.41 9.79
CA TYR A 232 -11.15 20.32 11.18
C TYR A 232 -10.08 21.35 11.54
N GLY A 233 -9.59 22.13 10.59
CA GLY A 233 -8.61 23.19 10.84
C GLY A 233 -7.21 22.70 11.21
N PHE A 234 -6.85 21.45 10.90
CA PHE A 234 -5.50 20.93 11.10
C PHE A 234 -4.58 21.37 9.97
N GLY A 235 -4.13 22.58 9.98
CA GLY A 235 -3.20 23.04 8.96
C GLY A 235 -2.06 23.85 9.52
N PRO A 236 -1.09 24.24 8.65
CA PRO A 236 -0.81 23.75 7.31
C PRO A 236 0.08 22.50 7.33
N PHE A 237 -0.26 21.50 6.53
CA PHE A 237 0.66 20.41 6.22
C PHE A 237 1.69 20.90 5.21
N ARG A 238 2.95 20.81 5.53
CA ARG A 238 4.04 21.04 4.58
C ARG A 238 4.63 19.71 4.17
N TRP A 239 4.58 19.47 2.91
CA TRP A 239 5.27 18.37 2.24
C TRP A 239 6.53 18.89 1.57
#